data_324b74070c12e054810ee8ba27a00860
#
_entry.id   324b74070c12e054810ee8ba27a00860
#
_cell.length_a   1.000
_cell.length_b   1.000
_cell.length_c   1.000
_cell.angle_alpha   90.00
_cell.angle_beta   90.00
_cell.angle_gamma   90.00
#
_symmetry.space_group_name_H-M   'P 1'
#
loop_
_entity.id
_entity.type
_entity.pdbx_description
1 polymer ?
#
loop_
_entity_poly.entity_id
_entity_poly.type
_entity_poly.pdbx_seq_one_letter_code
_entity_poly.pdbx_strand_id
1 'polypeptide(L)'
;MSRLAPRYEWALLGLITAGAAVLRLVGIGHVAPDPFYDAAVRSMGLSWHNFFFGAFEPAASVSIDKPPVDLWLQVASAKLLGFSSTTLKLPEVFAGIAAVPLLYLAVRRMWSGTAALAAAFALAVLPVEVITSRSDTMDGVMMLLIVLALLLIVRACETGGSAWLLAAAATLGLAFNVKLLESFVALPGLAVFAYLGLPGRPRRRLLQLGAASAVYVAVALSWLTATLLVPAHDRPYAIGSSNGSAWNAAFVFNGTERLGGKSPEPQFTVYEPGRHYPEATQSERDRIPIVPPSATRLLARIGPLSGQRFGLELLVALLLGIPALVSGLRQSGYGEDDAQGKAHARMRRAVAGGLGVWVLTGIVLFSDMARLHPRYLEALAPAVAAMLGIGAAWAASARGRLRGAVLAGTLVVVAIYAERLLYGAPIAWWVTLAGALGGIALAVLARLPSVPEGVRSVLAPAGVLVATLIAVAAVPLHADITSIRTHVTDAGYVGALPIEEQRLVSAYLRAHQGRARYEVAALSATQIGSLVVQDARPIVILTSYNARVFTSIAKLRHLIAQGKVRYAFLNSNCAGHLSSGNAACSAPARWVRAHGTDVSAQAGLSRGKVLWLLPGAPA
;
A
#
# COMPACT_ATOMS: atom_id res chain seq x y z
N MET A 1 -10.19 32.77 -10.55
CA MET A 1 -10.99 32.49 -9.34
C MET A 1 -10.54 33.46 -8.26
N SER A 2 -11.48 34.17 -7.61
CA SER A 2 -11.18 34.88 -6.37
C SER A 2 -10.61 33.87 -5.37
N ARG A 3 -9.50 34.23 -4.71
CA ARG A 3 -8.92 33.37 -3.65
C ARG A 3 -9.97 33.26 -2.55
N LEU A 4 -10.34 32.04 -2.18
CA LEU A 4 -11.11 31.82 -0.94
C LEU A 4 -10.36 32.52 0.20
N ALA A 5 -11.09 33.16 1.11
CA ALA A 5 -10.42 33.72 2.29
C ALA A 5 -9.72 32.56 3.04
N PRO A 6 -8.49 32.76 3.54
CA PRO A 6 -7.70 31.68 4.16
C PRO A 6 -8.45 30.88 5.21
N ARG A 7 -9.34 31.53 6.00
CA ARG A 7 -10.18 30.89 7.02
C ARG A 7 -11.08 29.79 6.45
N TYR A 8 -11.65 29.99 5.26
CA TYR A 8 -12.52 28.99 4.62
C TYR A 8 -11.72 27.86 3.99
N GLU A 9 -10.51 28.12 3.45
CA GLU A 9 -9.63 27.07 2.97
C GLU A 9 -9.26 26.11 4.12
N TRP A 10 -8.88 26.63 5.29
CA TRP A 10 -8.53 25.81 6.46
C TRP A 10 -9.74 25.07 7.04
N ALA A 11 -10.90 25.70 7.08
CA ALA A 11 -12.13 25.04 7.54
C ALA A 11 -12.53 23.87 6.63
N LEU A 12 -12.47 24.07 5.30
CA LEU A 12 -12.72 22.99 4.34
C LEU A 12 -11.68 21.88 4.43
N LEU A 13 -10.41 22.20 4.58
CA LEU A 13 -9.36 21.22 4.80
C LEU A 13 -9.62 20.40 6.08
N GLY A 14 -10.00 21.08 7.17
CA GLY A 14 -10.36 20.42 8.44
C GLY A 14 -11.53 19.44 8.24
N LEU A 15 -12.56 19.84 7.50
CA LEU A 15 -13.70 18.97 7.18
C LEU A 15 -13.30 17.77 6.33
N ILE A 16 -12.48 17.97 5.29
CA ILE A 16 -11.95 16.88 4.45
C ILE A 16 -11.11 15.92 5.28
N THR A 17 -10.22 16.44 6.14
CA THR A 17 -9.37 15.61 7.00
C THR A 17 -10.20 14.85 8.04
N ALA A 18 -11.25 15.46 8.61
CA ALA A 18 -12.18 14.79 9.50
C ALA A 18 -12.95 13.67 8.77
N GLY A 19 -13.40 13.91 7.54
CA GLY A 19 -14.02 12.88 6.69
C GLY A 19 -13.06 11.72 6.41
N ALA A 20 -11.79 12.02 6.11
CA ALA A 20 -10.75 11.00 5.94
C ALA A 20 -10.54 10.17 7.22
N ALA A 21 -10.57 10.81 8.39
CA ALA A 21 -10.47 10.13 9.68
C ALA A 21 -11.67 9.21 9.93
N VAL A 22 -12.89 9.67 9.63
CA VAL A 22 -14.11 8.85 9.74
C VAL A 22 -14.02 7.61 8.87
N LEU A 23 -13.65 7.73 7.59
CA LEU A 23 -13.53 6.59 6.67
C LEU A 23 -12.48 5.56 7.15
N ARG A 24 -11.43 6.01 7.83
CA ARG A 24 -10.34 5.12 8.29
C ARG A 24 -10.58 4.53 9.68
N LEU A 25 -11.30 5.21 10.57
CA LEU A 25 -11.50 4.77 11.95
C LEU A 25 -12.79 3.98 12.17
N VAL A 26 -13.86 4.26 11.41
CA VAL A 26 -15.15 3.57 11.61
C VAL A 26 -15.01 2.08 11.37
N GLY A 27 -15.34 1.27 12.38
CA GLY A 27 -15.30 -0.19 12.31
C GLY A 27 -13.90 -0.80 12.20
N ILE A 28 -12.83 -0.07 12.52
CA ILE A 28 -11.44 -0.55 12.41
C ILE A 28 -11.18 -1.80 13.26
N GLY A 29 -11.85 -1.95 14.40
CA GLY A 29 -11.72 -3.12 15.27
C GLY A 29 -12.26 -4.43 14.67
N HIS A 30 -13.07 -4.35 13.62
CA HIS A 30 -13.62 -5.51 12.93
C HIS A 30 -12.82 -5.91 11.67
N VAL A 31 -11.84 -5.10 11.28
CA VAL A 31 -10.97 -5.42 10.15
C VAL A 31 -10.02 -6.55 10.54
N ALA A 32 -9.95 -7.59 9.72
CA ALA A 32 -9.11 -8.76 9.98
C ALA A 32 -7.63 -8.35 10.11
N PRO A 33 -6.86 -9.00 11.03
CA PRO A 33 -5.42 -8.78 11.16
C PRO A 33 -4.63 -9.39 9.99
N ASP A 34 -3.33 -9.06 9.89
CA ASP A 34 -2.36 -9.82 9.12
C ASP A 34 -1.49 -10.67 10.05
N PRO A 35 -1.83 -11.94 10.27
CA PRO A 35 -1.14 -12.76 11.27
C PRO A 35 0.36 -12.93 11.01
N PHE A 36 0.84 -12.74 9.77
CA PHE A 36 2.26 -12.81 9.45
C PHE A 36 3.02 -11.60 10.01
N TYR A 37 2.51 -10.39 9.79
CA TYR A 37 3.15 -9.19 10.34
C TYR A 37 2.88 -9.04 11.83
N ASP A 38 1.70 -9.38 12.30
CA ASP A 38 1.35 -9.36 13.73
C ASP A 38 2.27 -10.28 14.55
N ALA A 39 2.60 -11.47 14.02
CA ALA A 39 3.56 -12.39 14.64
C ALA A 39 4.94 -11.75 14.76
N ALA A 40 5.40 -11.09 13.71
CA ALA A 40 6.66 -10.35 13.76
C ALA A 40 6.62 -9.23 14.80
N VAL A 41 5.56 -8.41 14.83
CA VAL A 41 5.42 -7.35 15.84
C VAL A 41 5.39 -7.93 17.26
N ARG A 42 4.70 -9.07 17.47
CA ARG A 42 4.68 -9.78 18.75
C ARG A 42 6.08 -10.22 19.17
N SER A 43 6.83 -10.83 18.27
CA SER A 43 8.21 -11.26 18.49
C SER A 43 9.17 -10.09 18.72
N MET A 44 9.09 -9.07 17.88
CA MET A 44 9.91 -7.85 17.95
C MET A 44 9.75 -7.11 19.29
N GLY A 45 8.56 -7.20 19.89
CA GLY A 45 8.28 -6.64 21.21
C GLY A 45 9.03 -7.32 22.37
N LEU A 46 9.70 -8.45 22.17
CA LEU A 46 10.32 -9.24 23.22
C LEU A 46 11.81 -8.88 23.47
N SER A 47 12.55 -8.45 22.45
CA SER A 47 13.96 -8.10 22.58
C SER A 47 14.41 -7.08 21.53
N TRP A 48 15.51 -6.36 21.83
CA TRP A 48 16.14 -5.44 20.87
C TRP A 48 16.69 -6.14 19.64
N HIS A 49 17.18 -7.37 19.79
CA HIS A 49 17.63 -8.19 18.67
C HIS A 49 16.46 -8.48 17.72
N ASN A 50 15.36 -8.99 18.25
CA ASN A 50 14.17 -9.28 17.45
C ASN A 50 13.59 -8.00 16.80
N PHE A 51 13.58 -6.89 17.55
CA PHE A 51 13.13 -5.59 17.08
C PHE A 51 13.96 -5.10 15.87
N PHE A 52 15.28 -5.10 16.00
CA PHE A 52 16.17 -4.61 14.95
C PHE A 52 16.07 -5.45 13.67
N PHE A 53 16.08 -6.78 13.82
CA PHE A 53 16.10 -7.69 12.67
C PHE A 53 14.72 -8.00 12.08
N GLY A 54 13.61 -7.52 12.66
CA GLY A 54 12.28 -7.89 12.19
C GLY A 54 11.99 -9.38 12.37
N ALA A 55 12.37 -9.97 13.52
CA ALA A 55 12.24 -11.39 13.77
C ALA A 55 10.78 -11.82 13.77
N PHE A 56 10.44 -12.82 12.95
CA PHE A 56 9.08 -13.34 12.83
C PHE A 56 8.62 -14.10 14.08
N GLU A 57 9.51 -14.83 14.73
CA GLU A 57 9.18 -15.64 15.90
C GLU A 57 10.21 -15.43 17.03
N PRO A 58 9.86 -15.73 18.29
CA PRO A 58 10.67 -15.33 19.46
C PRO A 58 12.10 -15.84 19.51
N ALA A 59 12.44 -16.98 18.86
CA ALA A 59 13.83 -17.46 18.80
C ALA A 59 14.66 -16.76 17.71
N ALA A 60 14.05 -15.88 16.92
CA ALA A 60 14.71 -15.15 15.83
C ALA A 60 15.42 -16.05 14.80
N SER A 61 14.87 -17.22 14.53
CA SER A 61 15.44 -18.10 13.50
C SER A 61 15.16 -17.58 12.08
N VAL A 62 14.05 -16.89 11.90
CA VAL A 62 13.65 -16.24 10.63
C VAL A 62 13.19 -14.82 10.89
N SER A 63 13.39 -13.93 9.90
CA SER A 63 12.85 -12.57 9.88
C SER A 63 11.83 -12.41 8.73
N ILE A 64 11.07 -11.33 8.78
CA ILE A 64 10.23 -10.93 7.65
C ILE A 64 11.08 -10.66 6.39
N ASP A 65 10.39 -10.55 5.27
CA ASP A 65 10.98 -10.35 3.94
C ASP A 65 11.32 -8.89 3.59
N LYS A 66 11.14 -7.96 4.53
CA LYS A 66 11.28 -6.50 4.34
C LYS A 66 12.02 -5.84 5.51
N PRO A 67 12.59 -4.63 5.32
CA PRO A 67 13.06 -3.82 6.44
C PRO A 67 11.90 -3.49 7.39
N PRO A 68 12.14 -3.44 8.70
CA PRO A 68 11.08 -3.42 9.70
C PRO A 68 10.64 -2.01 10.16
N VAL A 69 10.95 -0.93 9.44
CA VAL A 69 10.72 0.45 9.93
C VAL A 69 9.26 0.71 10.26
N ASP A 70 8.32 0.24 9.44
CA ASP A 70 6.90 0.33 9.78
C ASP A 70 6.53 -0.49 11.00
N LEU A 71 7.01 -1.75 11.06
CA LEU A 71 6.74 -2.62 12.20
C LEU A 71 7.32 -2.07 13.50
N TRP A 72 8.38 -1.25 13.44
CA TRP A 72 8.85 -0.51 14.63
C TRP A 72 7.79 0.45 15.17
N LEU A 73 7.02 1.11 14.29
CA LEU A 73 5.91 1.97 14.69
C LEU A 73 4.75 1.14 15.28
N GLN A 74 4.48 -0.02 14.69
CA GLN A 74 3.46 -0.94 15.20
C GLN A 74 3.88 -1.51 16.58
N VAL A 75 5.15 -1.86 16.78
CA VAL A 75 5.69 -2.26 18.10
C VAL A 75 5.54 -1.12 19.11
N ALA A 76 5.86 0.12 18.73
CA ALA A 76 5.69 1.28 19.60
C ALA A 76 4.22 1.48 19.97
N SER A 77 3.31 1.39 19.00
CA SER A 77 1.86 1.45 19.24
C SER A 77 1.40 0.35 20.20
N ALA A 78 1.83 -0.90 19.99
CA ALA A 78 1.51 -2.02 20.86
C ALA A 78 2.06 -1.87 22.28
N LYS A 79 3.26 -1.29 22.43
CA LYS A 79 3.86 -1.04 23.75
C LYS A 79 3.14 0.08 24.52
N LEU A 80 2.64 1.10 23.84
CA LEU A 80 1.96 2.23 24.45
C LEU A 80 0.48 1.96 24.75
N LEU A 81 -0.21 1.25 23.86
CA LEU A 81 -1.67 1.10 23.88
C LEU A 81 -2.13 -0.34 24.13
N GLY A 82 -1.20 -1.28 24.30
CA GLY A 82 -1.49 -2.71 24.38
C GLY A 82 -1.51 -3.39 23.02
N PHE A 83 -1.20 -4.70 23.01
CA PHE A 83 -1.16 -5.48 21.78
C PHE A 83 -2.57 -5.92 21.36
N SER A 84 -3.07 -5.39 20.27
CA SER A 84 -4.33 -5.79 19.63
C SER A 84 -4.29 -5.50 18.14
N SER A 85 -5.09 -6.20 17.35
CA SER A 85 -5.22 -5.94 15.90
C SER A 85 -5.57 -4.48 15.60
N THR A 86 -6.32 -3.80 16.46
CA THR A 86 -6.63 -2.37 16.29
C THR A 86 -5.40 -1.50 16.50
N THR A 87 -4.65 -1.71 17.58
CA THR A 87 -3.48 -0.87 17.91
C THR A 87 -2.36 -1.04 16.91
N LEU A 88 -2.22 -2.20 16.28
CA LEU A 88 -1.23 -2.44 15.23
C LEU A 88 -1.54 -1.66 13.95
N LYS A 89 -2.82 -1.40 13.64
CA LYS A 89 -3.25 -0.61 12.48
C LYS A 89 -3.14 0.90 12.67
N LEU A 90 -3.04 1.41 13.90
CA LEU A 90 -3.05 2.85 14.17
C LEU A 90 -1.96 3.64 13.44
N PRO A 91 -0.70 3.18 13.30
CA PRO A 91 0.30 3.87 12.51
C PRO A 91 -0.16 4.13 11.07
N GLU A 92 -0.74 3.12 10.41
CA GLU A 92 -1.26 3.21 9.05
C GLU A 92 -2.46 4.17 8.96
N VAL A 93 -3.40 4.08 9.91
CA VAL A 93 -4.55 4.97 10.00
C VAL A 93 -4.10 6.44 10.12
N PHE A 94 -3.19 6.72 11.05
CA PHE A 94 -2.70 8.10 11.24
C PHE A 94 -1.88 8.58 10.05
N ALA A 95 -1.10 7.71 9.41
CA ALA A 95 -0.37 8.04 8.19
C ALA A 95 -1.32 8.44 7.06
N GLY A 96 -2.36 7.65 6.80
CA GLY A 96 -3.34 7.95 5.76
C GLY A 96 -4.13 9.23 6.04
N ILE A 97 -4.47 9.53 7.31
CA ILE A 97 -5.12 10.79 7.69
C ILE A 97 -4.16 11.97 7.49
N ALA A 98 -2.90 11.87 7.92
CA ALA A 98 -1.91 12.94 7.84
C ALA A 98 -1.47 13.25 6.41
N ALA A 99 -1.50 12.28 5.52
CA ALA A 99 -1.16 12.47 4.11
C ALA A 99 -2.09 13.47 3.40
N VAL A 100 -3.37 13.53 3.81
CA VAL A 100 -4.38 14.43 3.22
C VAL A 100 -3.99 15.91 3.37
N PRO A 101 -3.74 16.46 4.58
CA PRO A 101 -3.30 17.84 4.73
C PRO A 101 -1.89 18.08 4.18
N LEU A 102 -0.99 17.09 4.19
CA LEU A 102 0.34 17.25 3.58
C LEU A 102 0.26 17.37 2.06
N LEU A 103 -0.59 16.57 1.40
CA LEU A 103 -0.82 16.72 -0.04
C LEU A 103 -1.45 18.07 -0.37
N TYR A 104 -2.43 18.53 0.43
CA TYR A 104 -2.97 19.88 0.31
C TYR A 104 -1.85 20.93 0.34
N LEU A 105 -0.95 20.87 1.33
CA LEU A 105 0.14 21.82 1.46
C LEU A 105 1.08 21.81 0.26
N ALA A 106 1.39 20.64 -0.29
CA ALA A 106 2.22 20.51 -1.48
C ALA A 106 1.51 21.11 -2.71
N VAL A 107 0.26 20.71 -2.99
CA VAL A 107 -0.48 21.17 -4.18
C VAL A 107 -0.82 22.66 -4.09
N ARG A 108 -1.12 23.17 -2.89
CA ARG A 108 -1.37 24.61 -2.69
C ARG A 108 -0.18 25.48 -3.09
N ARG A 109 1.04 25.02 -2.78
CA ARG A 109 2.29 25.72 -3.11
C ARG A 109 2.64 25.62 -4.59
N MET A 110 2.46 24.44 -5.16
CA MET A 110 2.83 24.21 -6.57
C MET A 110 1.76 24.65 -7.58
N TRP A 111 0.50 24.85 -7.14
CA TRP A 111 -0.59 25.17 -8.08
C TRP A 111 -1.56 26.23 -7.55
N SER A 112 -2.53 25.87 -6.70
CA SER A 112 -3.52 26.78 -6.11
C SER A 112 -4.26 26.14 -4.93
N GLY A 113 -4.90 26.97 -4.07
CA GLY A 113 -5.70 26.46 -2.95
C GLY A 113 -6.89 25.61 -3.38
N THR A 114 -7.58 25.98 -4.45
CA THR A 114 -8.73 25.23 -4.98
C THR A 114 -8.31 23.85 -5.50
N ALA A 115 -7.20 23.78 -6.24
CA ALA A 115 -6.65 22.52 -6.72
C ALA A 115 -6.20 21.64 -5.53
N ALA A 116 -5.64 22.28 -4.50
CA ALA A 116 -5.19 21.59 -3.30
C ALA A 116 -6.33 20.97 -2.50
N LEU A 117 -7.45 21.71 -2.32
CA LEU A 117 -8.64 21.15 -1.66
C LEU A 117 -9.23 19.99 -2.46
N ALA A 118 -9.30 20.11 -3.78
CA ALA A 118 -9.78 19.02 -4.64
C ALA A 118 -8.85 17.79 -4.61
N ALA A 119 -7.53 17.99 -4.58
CA ALA A 119 -6.54 16.92 -4.45
C ALA A 119 -6.61 16.24 -3.07
N ALA A 120 -6.74 17.03 -1.99
CA ALA A 120 -6.92 16.51 -0.64
C ALA A 120 -8.22 15.70 -0.52
N PHE A 121 -9.32 16.19 -1.11
CA PHE A 121 -10.58 15.44 -1.16
C PHE A 121 -10.46 14.15 -1.94
N ALA A 122 -9.84 14.18 -3.12
CA ALA A 122 -9.61 12.96 -3.92
C ALA A 122 -8.80 11.91 -3.15
N LEU A 123 -7.70 12.31 -2.48
CA LEU A 123 -6.89 11.38 -1.67
C LEU A 123 -7.68 10.85 -0.45
N ALA A 124 -8.51 11.70 0.17
CA ALA A 124 -9.28 11.33 1.34
C ALA A 124 -10.28 10.19 1.06
N VAL A 125 -10.86 10.19 -0.15
CA VAL A 125 -11.89 9.22 -0.58
C VAL A 125 -11.39 8.20 -1.60
N LEU A 126 -10.10 8.09 -1.84
CA LEU A 126 -9.53 7.11 -2.77
C LEU A 126 -9.58 5.71 -2.12
N PRO A 127 -10.34 4.74 -2.65
CA PRO A 127 -10.60 3.50 -1.93
C PRO A 127 -9.38 2.63 -1.68
N VAL A 128 -8.40 2.61 -2.59
CA VAL A 128 -7.16 1.88 -2.32
C VAL A 128 -6.47 2.43 -1.07
N GLU A 129 -6.43 3.74 -0.90
CA GLU A 129 -5.85 4.44 0.24
C GLU A 129 -6.66 4.21 1.54
N VAL A 130 -7.99 4.25 1.44
CA VAL A 130 -8.87 3.98 2.59
C VAL A 130 -8.71 2.54 3.08
N ILE A 131 -8.66 1.56 2.17
CA ILE A 131 -8.53 0.15 2.52
C ILE A 131 -7.15 -0.16 3.11
N THR A 132 -6.07 0.34 2.51
CA THR A 132 -4.70 0.09 2.97
C THR A 132 -4.41 0.75 4.30
N SER A 133 -4.86 2.00 4.50
CA SER A 133 -4.75 2.68 5.80
C SER A 133 -5.53 1.98 6.93
N ARG A 134 -6.45 1.08 6.62
CA ARG A 134 -7.23 0.27 7.58
C ARG A 134 -6.63 -1.12 7.78
N SER A 135 -5.53 -1.41 7.12
CA SER A 135 -4.82 -2.69 7.17
C SER A 135 -3.50 -2.52 7.91
N ASP A 136 -2.97 -3.58 8.46
CA ASP A 136 -1.66 -3.63 9.11
C ASP A 136 -0.56 -3.97 8.11
N THR A 137 -0.63 -3.30 6.96
CA THR A 137 0.30 -3.46 5.84
C THR A 137 1.12 -2.21 5.63
N MET A 138 2.23 -1.98 5.50
CA MET A 138 3.18 -0.86 5.53
C MET A 138 2.93 0.23 4.48
N ASP A 139 1.77 0.27 3.83
CA ASP A 139 1.51 1.09 2.65
C ASP A 139 1.26 2.56 2.99
N GLY A 140 0.43 2.82 4.00
CA GLY A 140 0.05 4.16 4.39
C GLY A 140 1.23 4.97 4.92
N VAL A 141 2.10 4.36 5.72
CA VAL A 141 3.32 5.02 6.21
C VAL A 141 4.29 5.31 5.06
N MET A 142 4.47 4.38 4.12
CA MET A 142 5.28 4.63 2.92
C MET A 142 4.71 5.80 2.12
N MET A 143 3.41 5.82 1.87
CA MET A 143 2.73 6.86 1.10
C MET A 143 2.85 8.22 1.79
N LEU A 144 2.65 8.29 3.11
CA LEU A 144 2.86 9.51 3.89
C LEU A 144 4.27 10.08 3.69
N LEU A 145 5.30 9.22 3.74
CA LEU A 145 6.69 9.64 3.52
C LEU A 145 6.92 10.14 2.08
N ILE A 146 6.29 9.54 1.09
CA ILE A 146 6.34 10.00 -0.31
C ILE A 146 5.69 11.39 -0.44
N VAL A 147 4.52 11.61 0.18
CA VAL A 147 3.86 12.93 0.17
C VAL A 147 4.68 13.99 0.91
N LEU A 148 5.29 13.62 2.04
CA LEU A 148 6.20 14.51 2.77
C LEU A 148 7.42 14.86 1.91
N ALA A 149 8.01 13.89 1.22
CA ALA A 149 9.13 14.14 0.31
C ALA A 149 8.74 15.09 -0.83
N LEU A 150 7.55 14.93 -1.43
CA LEU A 150 7.01 15.87 -2.41
C LEU A 150 6.93 17.30 -1.84
N LEU A 151 6.37 17.46 -0.64
CA LEU A 151 6.29 18.78 0.02
C LEU A 151 7.67 19.39 0.25
N LEU A 152 8.64 18.60 0.70
CA LEU A 152 10.02 19.04 0.92
C LEU A 152 10.72 19.44 -0.40
N ILE A 153 10.48 18.70 -1.49
CA ILE A 153 10.98 19.05 -2.83
C ILE A 153 10.36 20.36 -3.30
N VAL A 154 9.05 20.56 -3.12
CA VAL A 154 8.38 21.82 -3.44
C VAL A 154 9.04 22.96 -2.67
N ARG A 155 9.32 22.80 -1.37
CA ARG A 155 10.06 23.78 -0.55
C ARG A 155 11.46 24.05 -1.07
N ALA A 156 12.19 23.01 -1.49
CA ALA A 156 13.51 23.16 -2.12
C ALA A 156 13.43 23.99 -3.42
N CYS A 157 12.39 23.76 -4.23
CA CYS A 157 12.16 24.51 -5.47
C CYS A 157 11.80 25.99 -5.23
N GLU A 158 11.05 26.28 -4.16
CA GLU A 158 10.70 27.65 -3.75
C GLU A 158 11.93 28.43 -3.24
N THR A 159 12.72 27.82 -2.37
CA THR A 159 13.80 28.49 -1.63
C THR A 159 15.18 28.34 -2.28
N GLY A 160 15.37 27.35 -3.14
CA GLY A 160 16.68 26.95 -3.66
C GLY A 160 17.57 26.26 -2.62
N GLY A 161 17.02 25.94 -1.44
CA GLY A 161 17.74 25.39 -0.30
C GLY A 161 18.03 23.90 -0.44
N SER A 162 19.31 23.52 -0.45
CA SER A 162 19.74 22.12 -0.54
C SER A 162 19.28 21.29 0.66
N ALA A 163 19.14 21.88 1.85
CA ALA A 163 18.72 21.19 3.06
C ALA A 163 17.33 20.54 2.90
N TRP A 164 16.37 21.23 2.26
CA TRP A 164 15.05 20.66 1.97
C TRP A 164 15.12 19.48 1.01
N LEU A 165 16.01 19.56 0.01
CA LEU A 165 16.19 18.46 -0.94
C LEU A 165 16.86 17.25 -0.30
N LEU A 166 17.86 17.45 0.57
CA LEU A 166 18.50 16.38 1.33
C LEU A 166 17.52 15.74 2.32
N ALA A 167 16.69 16.55 2.99
CA ALA A 167 15.62 16.03 3.84
C ALA A 167 14.60 15.20 3.05
N ALA A 168 14.21 15.64 1.85
CA ALA A 168 13.35 14.85 0.97
C ALA A 168 13.99 13.51 0.58
N ALA A 169 15.27 13.52 0.26
CA ALA A 169 16.03 12.31 -0.08
C ALA A 169 16.12 11.34 1.09
N ALA A 170 16.37 11.84 2.31
CA ALA A 170 16.36 11.01 3.52
C ALA A 170 14.97 10.42 3.79
N THR A 171 13.91 11.22 3.61
CA THR A 171 12.51 10.76 3.75
C THR A 171 12.17 9.66 2.75
N LEU A 172 12.60 9.78 1.49
CA LEU A 172 12.43 8.73 0.47
C LEU A 172 13.25 7.48 0.80
N GLY A 173 14.45 7.63 1.36
CA GLY A 173 15.26 6.51 1.87
C GLY A 173 14.57 5.79 3.03
N LEU A 174 13.86 6.51 3.91
CA LEU A 174 13.02 5.91 4.94
C LEU A 174 11.81 5.19 4.32
N ALA A 175 11.16 5.75 3.30
CA ALA A 175 10.08 5.09 2.57
C ALA A 175 10.54 3.75 1.96
N PHE A 176 11.76 3.69 1.45
CA PHE A 176 12.37 2.43 1.01
C PHE A 176 12.52 1.43 2.17
N ASN A 177 12.94 1.87 3.35
CA ASN A 177 13.04 1.01 4.54
C ASN A 177 11.68 0.65 5.17
N VAL A 178 10.60 1.28 4.72
CA VAL A 178 9.22 0.85 5.00
C VAL A 178 8.81 -0.25 4.02
N LYS A 179 8.93 -0.02 2.71
CA LYS A 179 8.37 -0.94 1.70
C LYS A 179 9.20 -1.14 0.44
N LEU A 180 10.52 -1.04 0.55
CA LEU A 180 11.47 -1.40 -0.52
C LEU A 180 11.17 -0.72 -1.88
N LEU A 181 11.16 -1.52 -2.95
CA LEU A 181 11.08 -1.06 -4.34
C LEU A 181 9.73 -0.41 -4.71
N GLU A 182 8.68 -0.60 -3.93
CA GLU A 182 7.40 0.09 -4.18
C GLU A 182 7.55 1.62 -4.07
N SER A 183 8.43 2.10 -3.17
CA SER A 183 8.76 3.53 -3.07
C SER A 183 9.40 4.10 -4.34
N PHE A 184 9.96 3.24 -5.23
CA PHE A 184 10.58 3.66 -6.49
C PHE A 184 9.58 4.18 -7.53
N VAL A 185 8.31 3.85 -7.41
CA VAL A 185 7.28 4.33 -8.34
C VAL A 185 7.25 5.86 -8.41
N ALA A 186 7.44 6.52 -7.27
CA ALA A 186 7.47 7.98 -7.18
C ALA A 186 8.83 8.60 -7.56
N LEU A 187 9.92 7.86 -7.39
CA LEU A 187 11.28 8.38 -7.45
C LEU A 187 11.64 9.05 -8.79
N PRO A 188 11.36 8.47 -9.98
CA PRO A 188 11.66 9.13 -11.25
C PRO A 188 10.92 10.46 -11.41
N GLY A 189 9.62 10.48 -11.06
CA GLY A 189 8.79 11.67 -11.13
C GLY A 189 9.29 12.78 -10.18
N LEU A 190 9.62 12.42 -8.95
CA LEU A 190 10.14 13.36 -7.95
C LEU A 190 11.53 13.90 -8.33
N ALA A 191 12.39 13.08 -8.92
CA ALA A 191 13.69 13.52 -9.43
C ALA A 191 13.54 14.52 -10.60
N VAL A 192 12.64 14.23 -11.55
CA VAL A 192 12.31 15.17 -12.65
C VAL A 192 11.69 16.45 -12.10
N PHE A 193 10.79 16.35 -11.12
CA PHE A 193 10.22 17.52 -10.46
C PHE A 193 11.32 18.41 -9.87
N ALA A 194 12.23 17.83 -9.09
CA ALA A 194 13.33 18.54 -8.46
C ALA A 194 14.26 19.17 -9.51
N TYR A 195 14.65 18.41 -10.54
CA TYR A 195 15.53 18.94 -11.61
C TYR A 195 14.93 20.14 -12.33
N LEU A 196 13.66 20.07 -12.70
CA LEU A 196 12.96 21.13 -13.42
C LEU A 196 12.60 22.32 -12.50
N GLY A 197 12.33 22.05 -11.22
CA GLY A 197 11.84 23.03 -10.25
C GLY A 197 12.94 23.82 -9.53
N LEU A 198 14.13 23.24 -9.32
CA LEU A 198 15.21 23.91 -8.61
C LEU A 198 15.70 25.16 -9.35
N PRO A 199 15.98 26.28 -8.64
CA PRO A 199 16.59 27.46 -9.25
C PRO A 199 18.08 27.25 -9.55
N GLY A 200 18.62 28.09 -10.44
CA GLY A 200 20.04 28.09 -10.76
C GLY A 200 20.39 27.35 -12.04
N ARG A 201 21.71 27.29 -12.32
CA ARG A 201 22.27 26.69 -13.54
C ARG A 201 22.12 25.14 -13.53
N PRO A 202 22.01 24.49 -14.69
CA PRO A 202 21.86 23.03 -14.77
C PRO A 202 22.92 22.25 -13.98
N ARG A 203 24.19 22.67 -14.06
CA ARG A 203 25.30 22.05 -13.29
C ARG A 203 25.04 22.05 -11.78
N ARG A 204 24.55 23.17 -11.22
CA ARG A 204 24.23 23.26 -9.79
C ARG A 204 23.09 22.32 -9.42
N ARG A 205 22.03 22.25 -10.25
CA ARG A 205 20.89 21.33 -10.03
C ARG A 205 21.35 19.87 -10.03
N LEU A 206 22.21 19.49 -10.99
CA LEU A 206 22.77 18.13 -11.05
C LEU A 206 23.63 17.80 -9.82
N LEU A 207 24.44 18.75 -9.33
CA LEU A 207 25.22 18.55 -8.11
C LEU A 207 24.30 18.38 -6.87
N GLN A 208 23.24 19.19 -6.76
CA GLN A 208 22.26 19.07 -5.69
C GLN A 208 21.52 17.72 -5.75
N LEU A 209 21.12 17.27 -6.94
CA LEU A 209 20.50 15.96 -7.14
C LEU A 209 21.48 14.82 -6.86
N GLY A 210 22.75 14.95 -7.25
CA GLY A 210 23.79 13.97 -6.92
C GLY A 210 23.97 13.80 -5.41
N ALA A 211 24.04 14.92 -4.67
CA ALA A 211 24.10 14.91 -3.21
C ALA A 211 22.83 14.29 -2.59
N ALA A 212 21.64 14.64 -3.11
CA ALA A 212 20.38 14.06 -2.66
C ALA A 212 20.31 12.55 -2.94
N SER A 213 20.77 12.11 -4.13
CA SER A 213 20.86 10.69 -4.46
C SER A 213 21.80 9.93 -3.53
N ALA A 214 22.94 10.53 -3.17
CA ALA A 214 23.86 9.92 -2.20
C ALA A 214 23.21 9.76 -0.81
N VAL A 215 22.49 10.78 -0.32
CA VAL A 215 21.73 10.70 0.93
C VAL A 215 20.62 9.65 0.84
N TYR A 216 19.87 9.63 -0.27
CA TYR A 216 18.83 8.63 -0.50
C TYR A 216 19.39 7.21 -0.42
N VAL A 217 20.46 6.92 -1.17
CA VAL A 217 21.12 5.60 -1.19
C VAL A 217 21.66 5.23 0.19
N ALA A 218 22.31 6.17 0.88
CA ALA A 218 22.84 5.93 2.22
C ALA A 218 21.74 5.55 3.21
N VAL A 219 20.61 6.26 3.22
CA VAL A 219 19.48 5.96 4.11
C VAL A 219 18.75 4.69 3.66
N ALA A 220 18.45 4.55 2.36
CA ALA A 220 17.73 3.40 1.84
C ALA A 220 18.45 2.08 2.11
N LEU A 221 19.77 2.05 1.95
CA LEU A 221 20.57 0.84 2.14
C LEU A 221 21.10 0.66 3.56
N SER A 222 20.87 1.61 4.48
CA SER A 222 21.45 1.61 5.83
C SER A 222 21.12 0.33 6.60
N TRP A 223 19.84 -0.02 6.71
CA TRP A 223 19.42 -1.22 7.44
C TRP A 223 19.88 -2.50 6.74
N LEU A 224 19.73 -2.60 5.42
CA LEU A 224 20.21 -3.75 4.65
C LEU A 224 21.70 -3.97 4.86
N THR A 225 22.51 -2.90 4.82
CA THR A 225 23.95 -2.96 5.04
C THR A 225 24.28 -3.34 6.48
N ALA A 226 23.59 -2.74 7.46
CA ALA A 226 23.77 -3.07 8.87
C ALA A 226 23.52 -4.55 9.15
N THR A 227 22.51 -5.17 8.52
CA THR A 227 22.26 -6.62 8.66
C THR A 227 23.38 -7.48 8.10
N LEU A 228 24.11 -7.02 7.07
CA LEU A 228 25.24 -7.77 6.51
C LEU A 228 26.49 -7.72 7.38
N LEU A 229 26.64 -6.69 8.23
CA LEU A 229 27.77 -6.59 9.15
C LEU A 229 27.69 -7.59 10.30
N VAL A 230 26.51 -8.20 10.51
CA VAL A 230 26.30 -9.25 11.52
C VAL A 230 26.51 -10.62 10.88
N PRO A 231 27.29 -11.52 11.51
CA PRO A 231 27.50 -12.88 11.02
C PRO A 231 26.19 -13.63 10.76
N ALA A 232 26.16 -14.50 9.76
CA ALA A 232 24.93 -15.19 9.33
C ALA A 232 24.31 -16.09 10.43
N HIS A 233 25.11 -16.58 11.39
CA HIS A 233 24.63 -17.40 12.51
C HIS A 233 24.00 -16.57 13.65
N ASP A 234 24.28 -15.26 13.70
CA ASP A 234 23.79 -14.34 14.72
C ASP A 234 22.58 -13.50 14.24
N ARG A 235 22.15 -13.67 13.01
CA ARG A 235 21.01 -12.97 12.45
C ARG A 235 19.93 -13.92 11.95
N PRO A 236 18.65 -13.53 12.01
CA PRO A 236 17.57 -14.31 11.43
C PRO A 236 17.75 -14.52 9.92
N TYR A 237 17.30 -15.66 9.43
CA TYR A 237 17.18 -15.93 7.99
C TYR A 237 16.05 -15.08 7.41
N ALA A 238 16.34 -14.19 6.47
CA ALA A 238 15.32 -13.38 5.82
C ALA A 238 14.39 -14.26 4.96
N ILE A 239 13.11 -14.32 5.29
CA ILE A 239 12.10 -15.10 4.56
C ILE A 239 12.03 -14.60 3.12
N GLY A 240 11.87 -15.53 2.17
CA GLY A 240 11.87 -15.21 0.74
C GLY A 240 13.26 -15.23 0.10
N SER A 241 14.33 -14.97 0.86
CA SER A 241 15.68 -15.03 0.31
C SER A 241 16.10 -16.45 -0.07
N SER A 242 17.07 -16.57 -0.96
CA SER A 242 17.71 -17.85 -1.29
C SER A 242 18.95 -18.16 -0.44
N ASN A 243 19.49 -17.16 0.27
CA ASN A 243 20.75 -17.26 1.02
C ASN A 243 20.65 -16.69 2.45
N GLY A 244 19.46 -16.37 2.93
CA GLY A 244 19.24 -15.81 4.26
C GLY A 244 19.53 -14.32 4.41
N SER A 245 19.99 -13.63 3.36
CA SER A 245 20.31 -12.22 3.47
C SER A 245 19.10 -11.32 3.18
N ALA A 246 19.00 -10.22 3.93
CA ALA A 246 18.00 -9.18 3.68
C ALA A 246 18.17 -8.52 2.31
N TRP A 247 19.39 -8.44 1.76
CA TRP A 247 19.66 -7.96 0.41
C TRP A 247 19.02 -8.84 -0.66
N ASN A 248 19.16 -10.16 -0.54
CA ASN A 248 18.54 -11.08 -1.49
C ASN A 248 17.00 -11.03 -1.37
N ALA A 249 16.48 -10.93 -0.15
CA ALA A 249 15.04 -10.74 0.06
C ALA A 249 14.53 -9.42 -0.57
N ALA A 250 15.29 -8.33 -0.45
CA ALA A 250 14.92 -7.03 -1.00
C ALA A 250 14.98 -6.97 -2.53
N PHE A 251 16.09 -7.36 -3.14
CA PHE A 251 16.34 -7.12 -4.56
C PHE A 251 16.00 -8.30 -5.47
N VAL A 252 15.99 -9.52 -4.96
CA VAL A 252 15.61 -10.72 -5.73
C VAL A 252 14.15 -11.05 -5.47
N PHE A 253 13.79 -11.45 -4.26
CA PHE A 253 12.43 -11.89 -3.92
C PHE A 253 11.38 -10.77 -4.07
N ASN A 254 11.63 -9.60 -3.47
CA ASN A 254 10.74 -8.43 -3.60
C ASN A 254 11.05 -7.55 -4.82
N GLY A 255 12.07 -7.87 -5.60
CA GLY A 255 12.51 -7.16 -6.79
C GLY A 255 12.25 -7.93 -8.07
N THR A 256 13.30 -8.54 -8.61
CA THR A 256 13.29 -9.16 -9.94
C THR A 256 12.28 -10.29 -10.09
N GLU A 257 12.01 -11.08 -9.03
CA GLU A 257 11.00 -12.14 -9.06
C GLU A 257 9.56 -11.60 -9.17
N ARG A 258 9.30 -10.35 -8.77
CA ARG A 258 7.98 -9.73 -8.92
C ARG A 258 7.75 -9.09 -10.27
N LEU A 259 8.81 -8.69 -10.96
CA LEU A 259 8.73 -8.07 -12.29
C LEU A 259 8.64 -9.15 -13.38
N GLY A 260 9.43 -10.21 -13.30
CA GLY A 260 9.75 -11.10 -14.39
C GLY A 260 8.81 -12.28 -14.69
N GLY A 261 7.60 -12.34 -14.18
CA GLY A 261 6.55 -13.30 -14.60
C GLY A 261 6.80 -14.80 -14.35
N LYS A 262 7.99 -15.20 -13.95
CA LYS A 262 8.35 -16.58 -13.55
C LYS A 262 8.55 -16.67 -12.04
N SER A 263 7.51 -16.41 -11.30
CA SER A 263 7.54 -16.76 -9.89
C SER A 263 7.47 -18.28 -9.77
N PRO A 264 8.40 -18.93 -9.05
CA PRO A 264 8.31 -20.35 -8.75
C PRO A 264 7.18 -20.68 -7.75
N GLU A 265 6.53 -19.68 -7.17
CA GLU A 265 5.33 -19.92 -6.37
C GLU A 265 4.15 -20.23 -7.28
N PRO A 266 3.34 -21.24 -6.94
CA PRO A 266 1.99 -21.30 -7.47
C PRO A 266 1.40 -19.91 -7.22
N GLN A 267 1.05 -19.23 -8.31
CA GLN A 267 0.41 -17.93 -8.21
C GLN A 267 -0.75 -18.11 -7.24
N PHE A 268 -0.72 -17.42 -6.10
CA PHE A 268 -1.88 -17.31 -5.29
C PHE A 268 -2.93 -16.65 -6.15
N THR A 269 -3.60 -17.53 -6.81
CA THR A 269 -4.87 -17.47 -7.46
C THR A 269 -5.06 -16.40 -8.52
N VAL A 270 -4.97 -16.86 -9.71
CA VAL A 270 -6.02 -16.52 -10.67
C VAL A 270 -7.32 -17.05 -10.04
N TYR A 271 -8.14 -16.17 -9.47
CA TYR A 271 -9.51 -16.49 -9.14
C TYR A 271 -10.24 -16.75 -10.45
N GLU A 272 -10.75 -17.94 -10.60
CA GLU A 272 -11.65 -18.26 -11.70
C GLU A 272 -13.08 -17.94 -11.25
N PRO A 273 -13.77 -16.99 -11.91
CA PRO A 273 -15.16 -16.70 -11.61
C PRO A 273 -15.99 -17.98 -11.60
N GLY A 274 -16.74 -18.22 -10.53
CA GLY A 274 -17.58 -19.41 -10.39
C GLY A 274 -16.92 -20.60 -9.71
N ARG A 275 -15.61 -20.56 -9.39
CA ARG A 275 -14.97 -21.61 -8.62
C ARG A 275 -15.24 -21.40 -7.13
N HIS A 276 -15.84 -22.39 -6.50
CA HIS A 276 -16.08 -22.38 -5.05
C HIS A 276 -14.80 -22.74 -4.31
N TYR A 277 -14.35 -21.86 -3.40
CA TYR A 277 -13.23 -22.11 -2.51
C TYR A 277 -13.78 -22.33 -1.09
N PRO A 278 -14.11 -23.59 -0.71
CA PRO A 278 -14.84 -23.87 0.53
C PRO A 278 -14.03 -23.57 1.80
N GLU A 279 -12.71 -23.43 1.69
CA GLU A 279 -11.80 -23.18 2.82
C GLU A 279 -11.38 -21.70 2.93
N ALA A 280 -11.85 -20.86 2.02
CA ALA A 280 -11.50 -19.44 2.05
C ALA A 280 -12.23 -18.72 3.18
N THR A 281 -11.50 -17.98 4.00
CA THR A 281 -12.06 -17.03 4.96
C THR A 281 -12.84 -15.93 4.23
N GLN A 282 -13.68 -15.16 4.93
CA GLN A 282 -14.40 -14.03 4.32
C GLN A 282 -13.42 -13.06 3.65
N SER A 283 -12.28 -12.76 4.30
CA SER A 283 -11.24 -11.91 3.73
C SER A 283 -10.60 -12.50 2.47
N GLU A 284 -10.57 -13.83 2.32
CA GLU A 284 -10.09 -14.51 1.11
C GLU A 284 -11.12 -14.51 -0.01
N ARG A 285 -12.39 -14.58 0.32
CA ARG A 285 -13.48 -14.41 -0.65
C ARG A 285 -13.54 -12.99 -1.21
N ASP A 286 -13.18 -12.03 -0.37
CA ASP A 286 -13.07 -10.61 -0.76
C ASP A 286 -11.74 -10.30 -1.47
N ARG A 287 -10.81 -11.25 -1.52
CA ARG A 287 -9.62 -11.17 -2.37
C ARG A 287 -10.00 -11.43 -3.79
N ILE A 288 -10.19 -10.35 -4.40
CA ILE A 288 -10.59 -10.28 -5.76
C ILE A 288 -9.39 -10.59 -6.67
N PRO A 289 -9.64 -11.23 -7.81
CA PRO A 289 -8.64 -11.72 -8.74
C PRO A 289 -7.66 -10.64 -9.16
N ILE A 290 -6.39 -10.97 -9.15
CA ILE A 290 -5.39 -10.15 -9.82
C ILE A 290 -5.67 -10.26 -11.31
N VAL A 291 -6.11 -9.16 -11.92
CA VAL A 291 -6.25 -9.08 -13.36
C VAL A 291 -4.88 -9.30 -14.00
N PRO A 292 -4.75 -10.19 -15.00
CA PRO A 292 -3.46 -10.44 -15.63
C PRO A 292 -2.85 -9.17 -16.23
N PRO A 293 -1.51 -9.11 -16.43
CA PRO A 293 -0.85 -7.97 -17.06
C PRO A 293 -1.51 -7.58 -18.37
N SER A 294 -1.88 -6.31 -18.49
CA SER A 294 -2.47 -5.73 -19.69
C SER A 294 -2.50 -4.21 -19.63
N ALA A 295 -2.56 -3.55 -20.78
CA ALA A 295 -2.63 -2.08 -20.87
C ALA A 295 -3.90 -1.48 -20.19
N THR A 296 -4.97 -2.26 -20.09
CA THR A 296 -6.25 -1.82 -19.49
C THR A 296 -6.48 -2.32 -18.07
N ARG A 297 -5.50 -2.98 -17.49
CA ARG A 297 -5.59 -3.63 -16.18
C ARG A 297 -6.08 -2.70 -15.08
N LEU A 298 -5.55 -1.47 -15.03
CA LEU A 298 -5.91 -0.48 -14.02
C LEU A 298 -7.33 0.09 -14.19
N LEU A 299 -7.96 -0.16 -15.34
CA LEU A 299 -9.34 0.22 -15.66
C LEU A 299 -10.29 -0.98 -15.66
N ALA A 300 -9.86 -2.14 -15.16
CA ALA A 300 -10.67 -3.33 -15.12
C ALA A 300 -11.96 -3.11 -14.30
N ARG A 301 -13.05 -3.75 -14.72
CA ARG A 301 -14.33 -3.65 -14.03
C ARG A 301 -14.34 -4.35 -12.68
N ILE A 302 -13.66 -5.48 -12.59
CA ILE A 302 -13.72 -6.40 -11.47
C ILE A 302 -12.37 -6.40 -10.77
N GLY A 303 -12.39 -6.46 -9.45
CA GLY A 303 -11.21 -6.72 -8.67
C GLY A 303 -10.73 -5.54 -7.83
N PRO A 304 -9.78 -5.79 -6.94
CA PRO A 304 -9.19 -4.78 -6.08
C PRO A 304 -8.38 -3.73 -6.85
N LEU A 305 -8.05 -4.02 -8.11
CA LEU A 305 -7.47 -3.06 -9.06
C LEU A 305 -8.54 -2.36 -9.90
N SER A 306 -9.81 -2.60 -9.59
CA SER A 306 -10.92 -2.13 -10.42
C SER A 306 -11.03 -0.62 -10.48
N GLY A 307 -11.76 -0.16 -11.46
CA GLY A 307 -12.15 1.23 -11.59
C GLY A 307 -12.84 1.79 -10.35
N GLN A 308 -13.53 0.95 -9.58
CA GLN A 308 -14.16 1.38 -8.31
C GLN A 308 -13.14 1.80 -7.26
N ARG A 309 -11.96 1.18 -7.24
CA ARG A 309 -10.96 1.39 -6.18
C ARG A 309 -9.83 2.33 -6.55
N PHE A 310 -9.59 2.54 -7.84
CA PHE A 310 -8.50 3.39 -8.32
C PHE A 310 -8.67 3.89 -9.76
N GLY A 311 -9.16 3.05 -10.66
CA GLY A 311 -9.12 3.33 -12.10
C GLY A 311 -9.98 4.51 -12.54
N LEU A 312 -11.07 4.83 -11.84
CA LEU A 312 -11.91 5.99 -12.16
C LEU A 312 -11.14 7.30 -11.89
N GLU A 313 -10.52 7.41 -10.73
CA GLU A 313 -9.73 8.59 -10.36
C GLU A 313 -8.52 8.74 -11.28
N LEU A 314 -7.84 7.63 -11.62
CA LEU A 314 -6.77 7.63 -12.62
C LEU A 314 -7.27 8.15 -13.96
N LEU A 315 -8.41 7.66 -14.45
CA LEU A 315 -8.99 8.09 -15.72
C LEU A 315 -9.29 9.60 -15.72
N VAL A 316 -9.92 10.10 -14.64
CA VAL A 316 -10.22 11.54 -14.49
C VAL A 316 -8.94 12.36 -14.37
N ALA A 317 -7.96 11.88 -13.63
CA ALA A 317 -6.64 12.52 -13.53
C ALA A 317 -5.97 12.67 -14.91
N LEU A 318 -6.09 11.67 -15.77
CA LEU A 318 -5.58 11.75 -17.15
C LEU A 318 -6.41 12.71 -18.00
N LEU A 319 -7.73 12.58 -18.01
CA LEU A 319 -8.62 13.37 -18.87
C LEU A 319 -8.66 14.86 -18.53
N LEU A 320 -8.62 15.23 -17.26
CA LEU A 320 -8.61 16.62 -16.80
C LEU A 320 -7.22 17.13 -16.49
N GLY A 321 -6.37 16.30 -15.90
CA GLY A 321 -5.03 16.69 -15.43
C GLY A 321 -4.07 16.97 -16.58
N ILE A 322 -4.00 16.11 -17.60
CA ILE A 322 -3.10 16.33 -18.75
C ILE A 322 -3.40 17.66 -19.46
N PRO A 323 -4.66 17.97 -19.86
CA PRO A 323 -4.97 19.27 -20.45
C PRO A 323 -4.68 20.45 -19.52
N ALA A 324 -4.88 20.29 -18.21
CA ALA A 324 -4.55 21.32 -17.23
C ALA A 324 -3.04 21.60 -17.17
N LEU A 325 -2.23 20.55 -17.12
CA LEU A 325 -0.75 20.66 -17.10
C LEU A 325 -0.22 21.29 -18.40
N VAL A 326 -0.72 20.85 -19.56
CA VAL A 326 -0.37 21.44 -20.87
C VAL A 326 -0.78 22.91 -20.95
N SER A 327 -2.00 23.25 -20.47
CA SER A 327 -2.44 24.65 -20.39
C SER A 327 -1.54 25.49 -19.48
N GLY A 328 -1.13 24.94 -18.34
CA GLY A 328 -0.19 25.58 -17.41
C GLY A 328 1.17 25.87 -18.04
N LEU A 329 1.67 24.94 -18.86
CA LEU A 329 2.94 25.12 -19.60
C LEU A 329 2.84 26.24 -20.65
N ARG A 330 1.73 26.30 -21.40
CA ARG A 330 1.52 27.34 -22.42
C ARG A 330 1.41 28.74 -21.81
N GLN A 331 0.73 28.88 -20.67
CA GLN A 331 0.59 30.16 -19.97
C GLN A 331 1.92 30.65 -19.37
N SER A 332 2.83 29.75 -19.06
CA SER A 332 4.15 30.08 -18.52
C SER A 332 5.06 30.80 -19.53
N GLY A 333 4.77 30.73 -20.84
CA GLY A 333 5.53 31.44 -21.88
C GLY A 333 5.16 32.92 -22.02
N TYR A 334 4.10 33.40 -21.39
CA TYR A 334 3.58 34.76 -21.53
C TYR A 334 3.75 35.63 -20.27
N GLY A 335 4.84 35.56 -19.56
CA GLY A 335 4.99 36.33 -18.32
C GLY A 335 6.34 36.14 -17.64
N GLU A 336 7.38 35.83 -18.42
CA GLU A 336 8.71 35.53 -17.88
C GLU A 336 9.59 36.79 -17.71
N ASP A 337 9.03 38.00 -17.74
CA ASP A 337 9.83 39.22 -17.73
C ASP A 337 10.42 39.53 -16.35
N ASP A 338 9.76 39.11 -15.28
CA ASP A 338 10.23 39.29 -13.91
C ASP A 338 10.67 37.98 -13.22
N ALA A 339 11.32 38.12 -12.07
CA ALA A 339 11.81 36.96 -11.27
C ALA A 339 10.68 36.06 -10.77
N GLN A 340 9.50 36.64 -10.49
CA GLN A 340 8.34 35.91 -9.99
C GLN A 340 7.70 35.11 -11.11
N GLY A 341 7.57 35.67 -12.31
CA GLY A 341 7.08 34.97 -13.49
C GLY A 341 7.96 33.76 -13.84
N LYS A 342 9.29 33.96 -13.83
CA LYS A 342 10.27 32.88 -14.04
C LYS A 342 10.15 31.76 -12.99
N ALA A 343 9.92 32.10 -11.73
CA ALA A 343 9.71 31.12 -10.67
C ALA A 343 8.40 30.34 -10.87
N HIS A 344 7.31 31.01 -11.24
CA HIS A 344 6.04 30.36 -11.57
C HIS A 344 6.16 29.42 -12.77
N ALA A 345 6.77 29.89 -13.87
CA ALA A 345 6.99 29.09 -15.07
C ALA A 345 7.83 27.83 -14.77
N ARG A 346 8.88 27.98 -13.97
CA ARG A 346 9.71 26.86 -13.52
C ARG A 346 8.91 25.85 -12.70
N MET A 347 8.09 26.32 -11.76
CA MET A 347 7.22 25.44 -10.95
C MET A 347 6.21 24.70 -11.84
N ARG A 348 5.58 25.37 -12.82
CA ARG A 348 4.64 24.71 -13.75
C ARG A 348 5.32 23.61 -14.58
N ARG A 349 6.55 23.85 -15.04
CA ARG A 349 7.35 22.82 -15.75
C ARG A 349 7.68 21.65 -14.82
N ALA A 350 8.04 21.91 -13.56
CA ALA A 350 8.33 20.89 -12.57
C ALA A 350 7.09 20.03 -12.27
N VAL A 351 5.94 20.66 -12.07
CA VAL A 351 4.67 19.96 -11.81
C VAL A 351 4.30 19.08 -13.01
N ALA A 352 4.34 19.64 -14.23
CA ALA A 352 3.96 18.88 -15.43
C ALA A 352 4.91 17.70 -15.69
N GLY A 353 6.22 17.93 -15.62
CA GLY A 353 7.22 16.87 -15.81
C GLY A 353 7.20 15.85 -14.68
N GLY A 354 7.19 16.33 -13.43
CA GLY A 354 7.24 15.47 -12.25
C GLY A 354 6.02 14.56 -12.10
N LEU A 355 4.81 15.13 -12.11
CA LEU A 355 3.57 14.34 -12.01
C LEU A 355 3.36 13.48 -13.25
N GLY A 356 3.67 13.99 -14.46
CA GLY A 356 3.56 13.24 -15.69
C GLY A 356 4.45 11.98 -15.69
N VAL A 357 5.73 12.12 -15.31
CA VAL A 357 6.66 10.99 -15.21
C VAL A 357 6.23 10.03 -14.09
N TRP A 358 5.78 10.54 -12.94
CA TRP A 358 5.34 9.67 -11.85
C TRP A 358 4.14 8.81 -12.25
N VAL A 359 3.09 9.43 -12.82
CA VAL A 359 1.91 8.69 -13.28
C VAL A 359 2.25 7.72 -14.41
N LEU A 360 3.08 8.13 -15.37
CA LEU A 360 3.52 7.25 -16.45
C LEU A 360 4.30 6.04 -15.92
N THR A 361 5.23 6.25 -14.98
CA THR A 361 6.00 5.18 -14.34
C THR A 361 5.06 4.17 -13.66
N GLY A 362 4.08 4.66 -12.88
CA GLY A 362 3.11 3.79 -12.22
C GLY A 362 2.22 3.03 -13.19
N ILE A 363 1.71 3.70 -14.24
CA ILE A 363 0.88 3.04 -15.26
C ILE A 363 1.68 1.92 -15.95
N VAL A 364 2.88 2.21 -16.43
CA VAL A 364 3.71 1.21 -17.14
C VAL A 364 4.03 0.04 -16.21
N LEU A 365 4.56 0.33 -15.02
CA LEU A 365 4.96 -0.70 -14.06
C LEU A 365 3.79 -1.58 -13.64
N PHE A 366 2.67 -0.99 -13.25
CA PHE A 366 1.52 -1.72 -12.72
C PHE A 366 0.68 -2.39 -13.82
N SER A 367 0.79 -1.97 -15.07
CA SER A 367 0.18 -2.68 -16.19
C SER A 367 0.94 -3.95 -16.57
N ASP A 368 2.26 -3.96 -16.41
CA ASP A 368 3.15 -5.07 -16.84
C ASP A 368 3.54 -6.02 -15.70
N MET A 369 3.57 -5.55 -14.45
CA MET A 369 4.02 -6.34 -13.30
C MET A 369 3.23 -7.66 -13.14
N ALA A 370 3.94 -8.78 -13.12
CA ALA A 370 3.33 -10.11 -13.00
C ALA A 370 2.62 -10.32 -11.65
N ARG A 371 3.19 -9.81 -10.57
CA ARG A 371 2.65 -9.89 -9.20
C ARG A 371 2.25 -8.52 -8.68
N LEU A 372 1.09 -8.04 -9.05
CA LEU A 372 0.54 -6.79 -8.57
C LEU A 372 -0.42 -7.05 -7.39
N HIS A 373 -0.06 -6.60 -6.20
CA HIS A 373 -1.02 -6.45 -5.11
C HIS A 373 -1.75 -5.11 -5.21
N PRO A 374 -3.05 -5.04 -4.87
CA PRO A 374 -3.82 -3.79 -4.96
C PRO A 374 -3.19 -2.62 -4.20
N ARG A 375 -2.65 -2.89 -3.03
CA ARG A 375 -1.98 -1.92 -2.17
C ARG A 375 -0.77 -1.23 -2.81
N TYR A 376 -0.13 -1.82 -3.83
CA TYR A 376 1.00 -1.17 -4.53
C TYR A 376 0.59 0.10 -5.26
N LEU A 377 -0.70 0.22 -5.64
CA LEU A 377 -1.24 1.41 -6.27
C LEU A 377 -1.16 2.64 -5.37
N GLU A 378 -0.98 2.47 -4.07
CA GLU A 378 -0.84 3.54 -3.10
C GLU A 378 0.39 4.42 -3.37
N ALA A 379 1.48 3.84 -3.87
CA ALA A 379 2.65 4.61 -4.30
C ALA A 379 2.37 5.57 -5.47
N LEU A 380 1.25 5.37 -6.20
CA LEU A 380 0.79 6.22 -7.30
C LEU A 380 -0.33 7.19 -6.86
N ALA A 381 -1.04 6.88 -5.80
CA ALA A 381 -2.22 7.60 -5.32
C ALA A 381 -2.01 9.12 -5.15
N PRO A 382 -0.91 9.63 -4.55
CA PRO A 382 -0.71 11.07 -4.38
C PRO A 382 -0.58 11.83 -5.71
N ALA A 383 0.06 11.23 -6.72
CA ALA A 383 0.19 11.85 -8.04
C ALA A 383 -1.15 11.90 -8.78
N VAL A 384 -1.95 10.83 -8.70
CA VAL A 384 -3.29 10.76 -9.27
C VAL A 384 -4.21 11.79 -8.62
N ALA A 385 -4.24 11.85 -7.28
CA ALA A 385 -5.04 12.83 -6.54
C ALA A 385 -4.61 14.28 -6.85
N ALA A 386 -3.31 14.56 -6.94
CA ALA A 386 -2.80 15.88 -7.33
C ALA A 386 -3.21 16.26 -8.75
N MET A 387 -3.05 15.37 -9.72
CA MET A 387 -3.46 15.61 -11.11
C MET A 387 -4.97 15.78 -11.24
N LEU A 388 -5.77 14.98 -10.54
CA LEU A 388 -7.23 15.11 -10.51
C LEU A 388 -7.62 16.48 -9.94
N GLY A 389 -7.08 16.88 -8.79
CA GLY A 389 -7.36 18.17 -8.17
C GLY A 389 -6.97 19.36 -9.04
N ILE A 390 -5.80 19.31 -9.67
CA ILE A 390 -5.33 20.33 -10.64
C ILE A 390 -6.27 20.38 -11.84
N GLY A 391 -6.65 19.22 -12.39
CA GLY A 391 -7.52 19.10 -13.55
C GLY A 391 -8.93 19.59 -13.27
N ALA A 392 -9.54 19.20 -12.16
CA ALA A 392 -10.87 19.64 -11.75
C ALA A 392 -10.94 21.17 -11.53
N ALA A 393 -9.96 21.73 -10.84
CA ALA A 393 -9.88 23.18 -10.64
C ALA A 393 -9.65 23.95 -11.94
N TRP A 394 -8.86 23.41 -12.86
CA TRP A 394 -8.64 23.99 -14.19
C TRP A 394 -9.94 23.95 -15.02
N ALA A 395 -10.62 22.83 -15.06
CA ALA A 395 -11.85 22.64 -15.81
C ALA A 395 -12.99 23.53 -15.26
N ALA A 396 -13.10 23.64 -13.95
CA ALA A 396 -14.11 24.48 -13.29
C ALA A 396 -13.93 25.97 -13.57
N SER A 397 -12.72 26.44 -13.82
CA SER A 397 -12.43 27.85 -14.13
C SER A 397 -12.94 28.31 -15.52
N ALA A 398 -13.73 27.58 -16.16
CA ALA A 398 -14.58 27.53 -17.38
C ALA A 398 -14.59 28.71 -18.40
N ARG A 399 -13.56 29.53 -18.45
CA ARG A 399 -13.38 30.53 -19.51
C ARG A 399 -12.71 29.85 -20.72
N GLY A 400 -13.54 29.53 -21.75
CA GLY A 400 -13.06 28.96 -23.02
C GLY A 400 -13.81 27.70 -23.47
N ARG A 401 -14.01 27.59 -24.79
CA ARG A 401 -14.76 26.48 -25.41
C ARG A 401 -14.08 25.13 -25.15
N LEU A 402 -12.73 25.09 -25.23
CA LEU A 402 -11.94 23.86 -25.04
C LEU A 402 -12.12 23.29 -23.62
N ARG A 403 -11.98 24.13 -22.57
CA ARG A 403 -12.13 23.65 -21.18
C ARG A 403 -13.49 23.04 -20.91
N GLY A 404 -14.54 23.68 -21.42
CA GLY A 404 -15.90 23.15 -21.27
C GLY A 404 -16.14 21.88 -22.08
N ALA A 405 -15.56 21.75 -23.26
CA ALA A 405 -15.65 20.51 -24.04
C ALA A 405 -14.92 19.36 -23.35
N VAL A 406 -13.71 19.61 -22.82
CA VAL A 406 -12.94 18.62 -22.04
C VAL A 406 -13.71 18.21 -20.78
N LEU A 407 -14.26 19.18 -20.03
CA LEU A 407 -15.07 18.89 -18.85
C LEU A 407 -16.30 18.04 -19.20
N ALA A 408 -17.09 18.48 -20.19
CA ALA A 408 -18.29 17.75 -20.58
C ALA A 408 -17.97 16.34 -21.09
N GLY A 409 -16.96 16.20 -21.95
CA GLY A 409 -16.49 14.89 -22.41
C GLY A 409 -16.03 13.99 -21.26
N THR A 410 -15.28 14.52 -20.30
CA THR A 410 -14.86 13.76 -19.11
C THR A 410 -16.05 13.32 -18.27
N LEU A 411 -17.02 14.21 -18.00
CA LEU A 411 -18.20 13.87 -17.19
C LEU A 411 -19.09 12.83 -17.87
N VAL A 412 -19.20 12.86 -19.21
CA VAL A 412 -19.87 11.81 -19.98
C VAL A 412 -19.15 10.48 -19.84
N VAL A 413 -17.82 10.47 -20.00
CA VAL A 413 -17.00 9.25 -19.82
C VAL A 413 -17.13 8.70 -18.39
N VAL A 414 -17.11 9.59 -17.39
CA VAL A 414 -17.32 9.21 -15.97
C VAL A 414 -18.67 8.55 -15.78
N ALA A 415 -19.76 9.14 -16.30
CA ALA A 415 -21.11 8.57 -16.18
C ALA A 415 -21.24 7.19 -16.85
N ILE A 416 -20.69 7.03 -18.05
CA ILE A 416 -20.71 5.74 -18.78
C ILE A 416 -19.86 4.68 -18.05
N TYR A 417 -18.69 5.07 -17.53
CA TYR A 417 -17.82 4.13 -16.84
C TYR A 417 -18.38 3.76 -15.47
N ALA A 418 -18.96 4.74 -14.74
CA ALA A 418 -19.63 4.52 -13.46
C ALA A 418 -20.80 3.54 -13.57
N GLU A 419 -21.60 3.59 -14.63
CA GLU A 419 -22.66 2.62 -14.87
C GLU A 419 -22.14 1.19 -14.87
N ARG A 420 -21.01 0.95 -15.54
CA ARG A 420 -20.38 -0.37 -15.59
C ARG A 420 -19.80 -0.81 -14.25
N LEU A 421 -19.26 0.16 -13.48
CA LEU A 421 -18.63 -0.11 -12.19
C LEU A 421 -19.66 -0.34 -11.07
N LEU A 422 -20.79 0.38 -11.11
CA LEU A 422 -21.82 0.42 -10.08
C LEU A 422 -22.98 -0.56 -10.34
N TYR A 423 -22.73 -1.63 -11.08
CA TYR A 423 -23.75 -2.64 -11.32
C TYR A 423 -24.34 -3.14 -9.99
N GLY A 424 -25.66 -2.95 -9.82
CA GLY A 424 -26.36 -3.25 -8.57
C GLY A 424 -26.36 -2.14 -7.50
N ALA A 425 -25.79 -0.95 -7.78
CA ALA A 425 -25.76 0.19 -6.89
C ALA A 425 -26.43 1.43 -7.52
N PRO A 426 -27.73 1.42 -7.76
CA PRO A 426 -28.42 2.47 -8.54
C PRO A 426 -28.30 3.86 -7.92
N ILE A 427 -28.31 3.99 -6.60
CA ILE A 427 -28.22 5.29 -5.92
C ILE A 427 -26.89 5.98 -6.25
N ALA A 428 -25.76 5.28 -6.15
CA ALA A 428 -24.45 5.85 -6.46
C ALA A 428 -24.34 6.25 -7.93
N TRP A 429 -24.94 5.48 -8.85
CA TRP A 429 -25.00 5.83 -10.26
C TRP A 429 -25.82 7.09 -10.51
N TRP A 430 -27.01 7.22 -9.88
CA TRP A 430 -27.82 8.43 -9.98
C TRP A 430 -27.11 9.68 -9.44
N VAL A 431 -26.35 9.54 -8.34
CA VAL A 431 -25.52 10.63 -7.80
C VAL A 431 -24.44 11.04 -8.81
N THR A 432 -23.75 10.06 -9.42
CA THR A 432 -22.77 10.32 -10.48
C THR A 432 -23.41 11.07 -11.64
N LEU A 433 -24.54 10.60 -12.13
CA LEU A 433 -25.25 11.20 -13.26
C LEU A 433 -25.73 12.62 -12.93
N ALA A 434 -26.33 12.83 -11.76
CA ALA A 434 -26.78 14.15 -11.30
C ALA A 434 -25.61 15.14 -11.18
N GLY A 435 -24.49 14.70 -10.61
CA GLY A 435 -23.26 15.50 -10.54
C GLY A 435 -22.72 15.85 -11.92
N ALA A 436 -22.67 14.88 -12.85
CA ALA A 436 -22.20 15.09 -14.21
C ALA A 436 -23.08 16.06 -14.98
N LEU A 437 -24.40 15.85 -14.97
CA LEU A 437 -25.37 16.74 -15.63
C LEU A 437 -25.37 18.15 -15.01
N GLY A 438 -25.32 18.23 -13.67
CA GLY A 438 -25.21 19.50 -12.94
C GLY A 438 -23.93 20.27 -13.29
N GLY A 439 -22.80 19.58 -13.36
CA GLY A 439 -21.52 20.18 -13.75
C GLY A 439 -21.52 20.71 -15.18
N ILE A 440 -22.09 19.96 -16.13
CA ILE A 440 -22.26 20.38 -17.51
C ILE A 440 -23.22 21.58 -17.60
N ALA A 441 -24.39 21.51 -16.95
CA ALA A 441 -25.39 22.58 -16.95
C ALA A 441 -24.81 23.87 -16.37
N LEU A 442 -24.14 23.83 -15.23
CA LEU A 442 -23.49 25.00 -14.63
C LEU A 442 -22.40 25.58 -15.53
N ALA A 443 -21.60 24.72 -16.19
CA ALA A 443 -20.58 25.16 -17.12
C ALA A 443 -21.19 25.83 -18.38
N VAL A 444 -22.35 25.41 -18.84
CA VAL A 444 -23.12 26.06 -19.94
C VAL A 444 -23.73 27.37 -19.46
N LEU A 445 -24.43 27.37 -18.33
CA LEU A 445 -25.04 28.57 -17.75
C LEU A 445 -24.00 29.68 -17.50
N ALA A 446 -22.79 29.33 -17.04
CA ALA A 446 -21.72 30.28 -16.84
C ALA A 446 -21.28 31.04 -18.11
N ARG A 447 -21.72 30.61 -19.29
CA ARG A 447 -21.42 31.24 -20.59
C ARG A 447 -22.52 32.12 -21.14
N LEU A 448 -23.70 32.04 -20.56
CA LEU A 448 -24.84 32.85 -21.04
C LEU A 448 -24.59 34.33 -20.70
N PRO A 449 -24.77 35.25 -21.67
CA PRO A 449 -24.61 36.70 -21.45
C PRO A 449 -25.51 37.25 -20.37
N SER A 450 -26.71 36.65 -20.19
CA SER A 450 -27.74 37.03 -19.22
C SER A 450 -27.36 36.78 -17.76
N VAL A 451 -26.32 35.97 -17.50
CA VAL A 451 -25.90 35.66 -16.12
C VAL A 451 -24.99 36.77 -15.58
N PRO A 452 -25.28 37.34 -14.39
CA PRO A 452 -24.46 38.38 -13.77
C PRO A 452 -23.00 38.00 -13.64
N GLU A 453 -22.08 38.95 -13.80
CA GLU A 453 -20.65 38.69 -13.82
C GLU A 453 -20.12 38.11 -12.50
N GLY A 454 -20.64 38.53 -11.35
CA GLY A 454 -20.32 37.97 -10.04
C GLY A 454 -20.66 36.47 -9.93
N VAL A 455 -21.79 36.06 -10.51
CA VAL A 455 -22.19 34.65 -10.57
C VAL A 455 -21.24 33.88 -11.51
N ARG A 456 -20.96 34.40 -12.69
CA ARG A 456 -20.09 33.78 -13.69
C ARG A 456 -18.65 33.64 -13.22
N SER A 457 -18.14 34.59 -12.41
CA SER A 457 -16.75 34.62 -12.02
C SER A 457 -16.42 33.81 -10.75
N VAL A 458 -17.40 33.62 -9.87
CA VAL A 458 -17.18 32.97 -8.56
C VAL A 458 -18.10 31.78 -8.35
N LEU A 459 -19.40 31.96 -8.39
CA LEU A 459 -20.36 30.92 -8.00
C LEU A 459 -20.42 29.78 -9.01
N ALA A 460 -20.42 30.08 -10.31
CA ALA A 460 -20.48 29.03 -11.33
C ALA A 460 -19.22 28.14 -11.33
N PRO A 461 -17.98 28.67 -11.28
CA PRO A 461 -16.79 27.83 -11.13
C PRO A 461 -16.78 26.99 -9.86
N ALA A 462 -17.24 27.52 -8.75
CA ALA A 462 -17.36 26.76 -7.51
C ALA A 462 -18.40 25.63 -7.64
N GLY A 463 -19.56 25.93 -8.20
CA GLY A 463 -20.62 24.95 -8.46
C GLY A 463 -20.18 23.86 -9.44
N VAL A 464 -19.48 24.22 -10.53
CA VAL A 464 -18.91 23.25 -11.49
C VAL A 464 -17.90 22.32 -10.78
N LEU A 465 -17.03 22.87 -9.94
CA LEU A 465 -16.06 22.07 -9.20
C LEU A 465 -16.75 21.08 -8.27
N VAL A 466 -17.70 21.56 -7.46
CA VAL A 466 -18.44 20.71 -6.52
C VAL A 466 -19.20 19.62 -7.26
N ALA A 467 -19.92 19.96 -8.33
CA ALA A 467 -20.65 18.98 -9.13
C ALA A 467 -19.71 17.94 -9.77
N THR A 468 -18.55 18.37 -10.26
CA THR A 468 -17.52 17.46 -10.79
C THR A 468 -16.99 16.52 -9.71
N LEU A 469 -16.69 17.05 -8.52
CA LEU A 469 -16.21 16.22 -7.41
C LEU A 469 -17.28 15.24 -6.92
N ILE A 470 -18.57 15.64 -6.90
CA ILE A 470 -19.69 14.73 -6.59
C ILE A 470 -19.78 13.61 -7.64
N ALA A 471 -19.72 13.96 -8.93
CA ALA A 471 -19.77 12.96 -10.00
C ALA A 471 -18.65 11.93 -9.91
N VAL A 472 -17.43 12.38 -9.60
CA VAL A 472 -16.26 11.51 -9.49
C VAL A 472 -16.26 10.72 -8.19
N ALA A 473 -16.65 11.34 -7.07
CA ALA A 473 -16.55 10.72 -5.74
C ALA A 473 -17.67 9.71 -5.44
N ALA A 474 -18.76 9.69 -6.17
CA ALA A 474 -19.89 8.77 -5.89
C ALA A 474 -19.47 7.28 -5.99
N VAL A 475 -18.63 6.94 -6.96
CA VAL A 475 -18.11 5.58 -7.14
C VAL A 475 -17.14 5.19 -6.03
N PRO A 476 -16.05 5.96 -5.76
CA PRO A 476 -15.12 5.63 -4.69
C PRO A 476 -15.81 5.63 -3.31
N LEU A 477 -16.67 6.58 -2.98
CA LEU A 477 -17.39 6.56 -1.71
C LEU A 477 -18.32 5.35 -1.56
N HIS A 478 -18.94 4.89 -2.65
CA HIS A 478 -19.70 3.65 -2.63
C HIS A 478 -18.80 2.45 -2.32
N ALA A 479 -17.60 2.39 -2.94
CA ALA A 479 -16.62 1.34 -2.70
C ALA A 479 -16.08 1.40 -1.25
N ASP A 480 -15.83 2.60 -0.71
CA ASP A 480 -15.39 2.80 0.68
C ASP A 480 -16.46 2.34 1.67
N ILE A 481 -17.69 2.81 1.52
CA ILE A 481 -18.79 2.43 2.41
C ILE A 481 -19.02 0.92 2.36
N THR A 482 -18.95 0.31 1.18
CA THR A 482 -19.07 -1.13 1.02
C THR A 482 -17.92 -1.85 1.71
N SER A 483 -16.67 -1.41 1.48
CA SER A 483 -15.48 -1.99 2.10
C SER A 483 -15.47 -1.85 3.63
N ILE A 484 -15.97 -0.73 4.16
CA ILE A 484 -16.10 -0.52 5.60
C ILE A 484 -17.16 -1.45 6.20
N ARG A 485 -18.32 -1.59 5.55
CA ARG A 485 -19.42 -2.45 6.01
C ARG A 485 -19.08 -3.94 5.94
N THR A 486 -18.31 -4.34 4.95
CA THR A 486 -17.88 -5.74 4.76
C THR A 486 -16.51 -6.03 5.38
N HIS A 487 -15.91 -5.05 6.07
CA HIS A 487 -14.63 -5.16 6.75
C HIS A 487 -13.48 -5.60 5.82
N VAL A 488 -13.53 -5.18 4.56
CA VAL A 488 -12.47 -5.48 3.58
C VAL A 488 -11.13 -4.98 4.08
N THR A 489 -10.12 -5.81 3.95
CA THR A 489 -8.73 -5.49 4.24
C THR A 489 -7.85 -5.91 3.07
N ASP A 490 -6.75 -5.21 2.86
CA ASP A 490 -5.67 -5.66 2.00
C ASP A 490 -4.61 -6.47 2.77
N ALA A 491 -4.83 -6.65 4.08
CA ALA A 491 -4.01 -7.51 4.93
C ALA A 491 -4.10 -8.97 4.49
N GLY A 492 -2.99 -9.66 4.71
CA GLY A 492 -2.88 -11.05 4.37
C GLY A 492 -3.63 -11.97 5.34
N TYR A 493 -4.09 -13.08 4.80
CA TYR A 493 -4.42 -14.29 5.55
C TYR A 493 -3.17 -15.14 5.76
N VAL A 494 -2.02 -14.62 5.32
CA VAL A 494 -0.73 -15.31 5.44
C VAL A 494 -0.45 -15.58 6.92
N GLY A 495 -0.31 -16.84 7.27
CA GLY A 495 -0.15 -17.27 8.67
C GLY A 495 -1.44 -17.38 9.47
N ALA A 496 -2.62 -17.09 8.87
CA ALA A 496 -3.90 -17.26 9.55
C ALA A 496 -4.23 -18.75 9.77
N LEU A 497 -4.75 -19.04 10.96
CA LEU A 497 -5.35 -20.31 11.31
C LEU A 497 -6.83 -20.07 11.65
N PRO A 498 -7.72 -21.04 11.37
CA PRO A 498 -9.07 -21.01 11.91
C PRO A 498 -9.01 -20.84 13.44
N ILE A 499 -9.81 -19.94 14.00
CA ILE A 499 -9.75 -19.58 15.42
C ILE A 499 -9.86 -20.82 16.33
N GLU A 500 -10.75 -21.74 16.00
CA GLU A 500 -10.94 -22.96 16.78
C GLU A 500 -9.73 -23.89 16.67
N GLU A 501 -9.18 -24.10 15.48
CA GLU A 501 -7.96 -24.88 15.27
C GLU A 501 -6.80 -24.28 16.04
N GLN A 502 -6.62 -22.96 16.00
CA GLN A 502 -5.59 -22.23 16.75
C GLN A 502 -5.72 -22.47 18.26
N ARG A 503 -6.93 -22.34 18.83
CA ARG A 503 -7.19 -22.54 20.25
C ARG A 503 -6.91 -23.98 20.70
N LEU A 504 -7.37 -24.97 19.94
CA LEU A 504 -7.18 -26.39 20.24
C LEU A 504 -5.69 -26.77 20.17
N VAL A 505 -4.98 -26.34 19.12
CA VAL A 505 -3.54 -26.59 18.97
C VAL A 505 -2.77 -25.95 20.12
N SER A 506 -3.01 -24.67 20.43
CA SER A 506 -2.36 -23.98 21.54
C SER A 506 -2.61 -24.69 22.88
N ALA A 507 -3.85 -25.01 23.19
CA ALA A 507 -4.21 -25.68 24.43
C ALA A 507 -3.54 -27.05 24.57
N TYR A 508 -3.55 -27.84 23.50
CA TYR A 508 -2.91 -29.17 23.50
C TYR A 508 -1.38 -29.05 23.67
N LEU A 509 -0.73 -28.19 22.92
CA LEU A 509 0.71 -27.99 23.00
C LEU A 509 1.15 -27.51 24.38
N ARG A 510 0.43 -26.57 24.99
CA ARG A 510 0.70 -26.11 26.36
C ARG A 510 0.61 -27.22 27.39
N ALA A 511 -0.35 -28.13 27.24
CA ALA A 511 -0.53 -29.25 28.16
C ALA A 511 0.51 -30.37 27.98
N HIS A 512 1.05 -30.58 26.75
CA HIS A 512 1.79 -31.79 26.41
C HIS A 512 3.24 -31.55 25.96
N GLN A 513 3.67 -30.29 25.67
CA GLN A 513 5.04 -30.05 25.19
C GLN A 513 6.11 -30.23 26.28
N GLY A 514 5.74 -30.23 27.55
CA GLY A 514 6.68 -30.40 28.66
C GLY A 514 7.72 -29.27 28.70
N ARG A 515 9.01 -29.65 28.83
CA ARG A 515 10.16 -28.71 28.90
C ARG A 515 10.75 -28.34 27.53
N ALA A 516 10.11 -28.71 26.41
CA ALA A 516 10.62 -28.42 25.10
C ALA A 516 10.74 -26.89 24.88
N ARG A 517 11.90 -26.45 24.36
CA ARG A 517 12.16 -25.03 24.08
C ARG A 517 11.20 -24.47 23.03
N TYR A 518 11.01 -25.25 21.96
CA TYR A 518 10.16 -24.86 20.84
C TYR A 518 8.75 -25.42 21.04
N GLU A 519 7.77 -24.59 20.87
CA GLU A 519 6.37 -24.97 20.98
C GLU A 519 6.00 -26.05 19.98
N VAL A 520 6.41 -25.87 18.73
CA VAL A 520 6.12 -26.79 17.63
C VAL A 520 7.12 -26.60 16.49
N ALA A 521 7.31 -27.63 15.65
CA ALA A 521 7.93 -27.51 14.35
C ALA A 521 6.83 -27.21 13.31
N ALA A 522 6.79 -26.00 12.80
CA ALA A 522 5.78 -25.55 11.85
C ALA A 522 6.23 -25.73 10.41
N LEU A 523 5.30 -26.05 9.53
CA LEU A 523 5.57 -26.26 8.12
C LEU A 523 6.21 -25.02 7.47
N SER A 524 5.67 -23.84 7.74
CA SER A 524 6.16 -22.57 7.20
C SER A 524 5.73 -21.40 8.10
N ALA A 525 6.51 -20.33 8.09
CA ALA A 525 6.12 -19.06 8.71
C ALA A 525 4.81 -18.51 8.16
N THR A 526 4.52 -18.76 6.88
CA THR A 526 3.28 -18.32 6.21
C THR A 526 2.04 -19.08 6.65
N GLN A 527 2.16 -20.05 7.55
CA GLN A 527 1.05 -20.93 7.98
C GLN A 527 0.88 -21.00 9.50
N ILE A 528 1.66 -20.22 10.27
CA ILE A 528 1.69 -20.36 11.74
C ILE A 528 1.59 -19.01 12.48
N GLY A 529 1.43 -17.91 11.76
CA GLY A 529 1.44 -16.56 12.34
C GLY A 529 0.47 -16.40 13.51
N SER A 530 -0.76 -16.86 13.35
CA SER A 530 -1.77 -16.77 14.41
C SER A 530 -1.35 -17.43 15.73
N LEU A 531 -0.63 -18.56 15.68
CA LEU A 531 -0.16 -19.24 16.88
C LEU A 531 0.96 -18.43 17.57
N VAL A 532 1.88 -17.83 16.78
CA VAL A 532 2.91 -16.94 17.33
C VAL A 532 2.29 -15.71 17.98
N VAL A 533 1.26 -15.12 17.37
CA VAL A 533 0.51 -14.00 17.94
C VAL A 533 -0.09 -14.37 19.30
N GLN A 534 -0.71 -15.55 19.39
CA GLN A 534 -1.39 -16.01 20.60
C GLN A 534 -0.41 -16.36 21.71
N ASP A 535 0.61 -17.16 21.43
CA ASP A 535 1.43 -17.83 22.46
C ASP A 535 2.77 -17.16 22.68
N ALA A 536 3.27 -16.38 21.74
CA ALA A 536 4.57 -15.68 21.79
C ALA A 536 5.73 -16.62 22.16
N ARG A 537 5.72 -17.84 21.62
CA ARG A 537 6.69 -18.92 21.92
C ARG A 537 7.58 -19.21 20.72
N PRO A 538 8.83 -19.66 20.96
CA PRO A 538 9.75 -20.09 19.90
C PRO A 538 9.16 -21.23 19.05
N ILE A 539 9.34 -21.15 17.74
CA ILE A 539 8.87 -22.12 16.76
C ILE A 539 10.01 -22.55 15.86
N VAL A 540 10.07 -23.86 15.52
CA VAL A 540 10.98 -24.35 14.49
C VAL A 540 10.29 -24.22 13.13
N ILE A 541 10.82 -23.42 12.24
CA ILE A 541 10.30 -23.27 10.86
C ILE A 541 10.96 -24.31 9.95
N LEU A 542 10.16 -25.17 9.31
CA LEU A 542 10.67 -26.23 8.44
C LEU A 542 11.03 -25.72 7.04
N THR A 543 10.20 -24.82 6.48
CA THR A 543 10.40 -24.25 5.14
C THR A 543 10.26 -22.73 5.13
N SER A 544 11.05 -22.08 4.29
CA SER A 544 10.89 -20.67 3.91
C SER A 544 9.82 -20.54 2.81
N TYR A 545 9.60 -19.32 2.28
CA TYR A 545 8.81 -19.11 1.06
C TYR A 545 9.28 -20.05 -0.05
N ASN A 546 8.40 -20.41 -0.97
CA ASN A 546 8.66 -21.27 -2.12
C ASN A 546 9.07 -22.71 -1.75
N ALA A 547 8.61 -23.21 -0.61
CA ALA A 547 8.90 -24.56 -0.11
C ALA A 547 10.39 -24.89 0.06
N ARG A 548 11.27 -23.89 0.07
CA ARG A 548 12.70 -24.09 0.34
C ARG A 548 12.89 -24.62 1.75
N VAL A 549 13.60 -25.72 1.88
CA VAL A 549 13.91 -26.32 3.18
C VAL A 549 14.81 -25.40 3.97
N PHE A 550 14.32 -24.93 5.12
CA PHE A 550 15.10 -24.14 6.09
C PHE A 550 15.69 -25.03 7.19
N THR A 551 14.85 -25.91 7.78
CA THR A 551 15.31 -26.88 8.76
C THR A 551 15.43 -28.27 8.10
N SER A 552 16.65 -28.74 7.91
CA SER A 552 16.92 -30.06 7.35
C SER A 552 16.45 -31.19 8.27
N ILE A 553 16.22 -32.39 7.73
CA ILE A 553 15.88 -33.57 8.52
C ILE A 553 16.94 -33.83 9.61
N ALA A 554 18.22 -33.70 9.29
CA ALA A 554 19.32 -33.89 10.25
C ALA A 554 19.21 -32.88 11.41
N LYS A 555 18.97 -31.58 11.12
CA LYS A 555 18.77 -30.55 12.14
C LYS A 555 17.53 -30.82 12.98
N LEU A 556 16.41 -31.22 12.36
CA LEU A 556 15.18 -31.54 13.06
C LEU A 556 15.39 -32.73 14.02
N ARG A 557 15.99 -33.83 13.55
CA ARG A 557 16.35 -34.99 14.40
C ARG A 557 17.25 -34.63 15.57
N HIS A 558 18.23 -33.75 15.34
CA HIS A 558 19.10 -33.25 16.40
C HIS A 558 18.33 -32.46 17.47
N LEU A 559 17.40 -31.59 17.06
CA LEU A 559 16.53 -30.86 17.99
C LEU A 559 15.62 -31.80 18.80
N ILE A 560 15.09 -32.86 18.16
CA ILE A 560 14.26 -33.87 18.83
C ILE A 560 15.11 -34.64 19.86
N ALA A 561 16.30 -35.13 19.48
CA ALA A 561 17.19 -35.86 20.36
C ALA A 561 17.65 -35.03 21.58
N GLN A 562 17.72 -33.69 21.43
CA GLN A 562 18.00 -32.76 22.53
C GLN A 562 16.75 -32.44 23.39
N GLY A 563 15.59 -33.01 23.10
CA GLY A 563 14.31 -32.67 23.76
C GLY A 563 13.82 -31.23 23.51
N LYS A 564 14.37 -30.53 22.52
CA LYS A 564 14.06 -29.14 22.24
C LYS A 564 12.76 -28.93 21.48
N VAL A 565 12.30 -29.90 20.71
CA VAL A 565 11.02 -29.89 20.00
C VAL A 565 10.35 -31.28 20.10
N ARG A 566 9.06 -31.28 20.34
CA ARG A 566 8.30 -32.53 20.58
C ARG A 566 7.21 -32.76 19.55
N TYR A 567 6.63 -31.70 19.02
CA TYR A 567 5.51 -31.74 18.10
C TYR A 567 5.84 -31.08 16.77
N ALA A 568 5.13 -31.50 15.71
CA ALA A 568 5.12 -30.80 14.42
C ALA A 568 3.68 -30.48 13.99
N PHE A 569 3.48 -29.29 13.43
CA PHE A 569 2.20 -28.84 12.90
C PHE A 569 2.30 -28.70 11.37
N LEU A 570 1.55 -29.55 10.66
CA LEU A 570 1.56 -29.65 9.20
C LEU A 570 0.13 -29.46 8.67
N ASN A 571 -0.31 -28.22 8.60
CA ASN A 571 -1.68 -27.85 8.28
C ASN A 571 -2.06 -27.88 6.79
N SER A 572 -1.17 -28.34 5.91
CA SER A 572 -1.46 -28.56 4.49
C SER A 572 -0.96 -29.92 4.02
N ASN A 573 -1.58 -30.47 2.97
CA ASN A 573 -1.27 -31.78 2.42
C ASN A 573 -0.38 -31.68 1.18
N CYS A 574 0.49 -32.67 1.01
CA CYS A 574 1.23 -32.87 -0.24
C CYS A 574 0.30 -33.58 -1.24
N ALA A 575 -0.54 -32.82 -1.95
CA ALA A 575 -1.47 -33.36 -2.93
C ALA A 575 -1.37 -32.65 -4.27
N GLY A 576 -1.56 -33.38 -5.39
CA GLY A 576 -1.72 -32.87 -6.75
C GLY A 576 -0.44 -32.52 -7.49
N HIS A 577 -0.58 -31.96 -8.68
CA HIS A 577 0.50 -31.58 -9.62
C HIS A 577 1.40 -30.43 -9.15
N LEU A 578 1.19 -29.92 -7.95
CA LEU A 578 1.95 -28.81 -7.34
C LEU A 578 3.16 -29.30 -6.50
N SER A 579 3.69 -30.47 -6.76
CA SER A 579 4.74 -31.09 -5.96
C SER A 579 6.05 -30.29 -5.86
N SER A 580 6.36 -29.46 -6.83
CA SER A 580 7.64 -28.73 -6.90
C SER A 580 7.67 -27.37 -6.18
N GLY A 581 6.57 -26.89 -5.63
CA GLY A 581 6.48 -25.61 -4.92
C GLY A 581 5.68 -25.67 -3.62
N ASN A 582 5.21 -26.85 -3.22
CA ASN A 582 4.39 -27.02 -2.04
C ASN A 582 5.24 -27.37 -0.80
N ALA A 583 5.22 -26.49 0.20
CA ALA A 583 5.88 -26.70 1.50
C ALA A 583 5.54 -28.07 2.14
N ALA A 584 4.30 -28.51 1.99
CA ALA A 584 3.83 -29.79 2.48
C ALA A 584 4.52 -31.01 1.81
N CYS A 585 5.11 -30.83 0.63
CA CYS A 585 5.87 -31.87 -0.09
C CYS A 585 7.38 -31.80 0.22
N SER A 586 7.83 -30.91 1.10
CA SER A 586 9.24 -30.79 1.49
C SER A 586 9.75 -32.06 2.17
N ALA A 587 11.05 -32.31 2.07
CA ALA A 587 11.68 -33.48 2.70
C ALA A 587 11.42 -33.58 4.22
N PRO A 588 11.55 -32.50 5.03
CA PRO A 588 11.22 -32.58 6.45
C PRO A 588 9.74 -32.87 6.72
N ALA A 589 8.81 -32.29 5.93
CA ALA A 589 7.39 -32.55 6.10
C ALA A 589 7.01 -34.01 5.76
N ARG A 590 7.59 -34.57 4.69
CA ARG A 590 7.42 -36.01 4.37
C ARG A 590 8.01 -36.90 5.44
N TRP A 591 9.19 -36.54 5.96
CA TRP A 591 9.83 -37.31 7.04
C TRP A 591 8.95 -37.32 8.30
N VAL A 592 8.38 -36.18 8.71
CA VAL A 592 7.46 -36.09 9.86
C VAL A 592 6.26 -37.01 9.65
N ARG A 593 5.63 -36.99 8.47
CA ARG A 593 4.47 -37.86 8.19
C ARG A 593 4.81 -39.34 8.17
N ALA A 594 6.02 -39.70 7.76
CA ALA A 594 6.43 -41.10 7.69
C ALA A 594 6.84 -41.69 9.06
N HIS A 595 7.29 -40.85 10.00
CA HIS A 595 7.89 -41.32 11.25
C HIS A 595 7.18 -40.80 12.52
N GLY A 596 6.38 -39.75 12.41
CA GLY A 596 5.63 -39.17 13.52
C GLY A 596 4.29 -39.93 13.76
N THR A 597 3.74 -39.76 14.95
CA THR A 597 2.42 -40.25 15.32
C THR A 597 1.38 -39.12 15.19
N ASP A 598 0.31 -39.35 14.44
CA ASP A 598 -0.77 -38.34 14.32
C ASP A 598 -1.53 -38.25 15.66
N VAL A 599 -1.52 -37.08 16.26
CA VAL A 599 -2.21 -36.74 17.51
C VAL A 599 -3.31 -35.70 17.31
N SER A 600 -3.72 -35.46 16.06
CA SER A 600 -4.73 -34.46 15.72
C SER A 600 -6.06 -34.72 16.44
N ALA A 601 -6.53 -35.95 16.47
CA ALA A 601 -7.78 -36.35 17.17
C ALA A 601 -7.68 -36.13 18.69
N GLN A 602 -6.48 -36.40 19.28
CA GLN A 602 -6.23 -36.16 20.70
C GLN A 602 -6.23 -34.66 21.04
N ALA A 603 -5.83 -33.83 20.09
CA ALA A 603 -5.91 -32.39 20.20
C ALA A 603 -7.32 -31.81 19.90
N GLY A 604 -8.30 -32.66 19.61
CA GLY A 604 -9.68 -32.27 19.30
C GLY A 604 -9.84 -31.65 17.90
N LEU A 605 -8.86 -31.83 17.00
CA LEU A 605 -8.92 -31.27 15.65
C LEU A 605 -9.88 -32.10 14.78
N SER A 606 -10.74 -31.42 14.02
CA SER A 606 -11.68 -32.04 13.09
C SER A 606 -10.99 -32.72 11.89
N ARG A 607 -9.79 -32.26 11.54
CA ARG A 607 -8.94 -32.84 10.49
C ARG A 607 -7.80 -33.65 11.11
N GLY A 608 -7.63 -34.90 10.67
CA GLY A 608 -6.46 -35.71 10.98
C GLY A 608 -5.21 -35.26 10.20
N LYS A 609 -4.05 -35.75 10.59
CA LYS A 609 -2.75 -35.54 9.93
C LYS A 609 -2.27 -34.09 9.90
N VAL A 610 -2.64 -33.33 10.93
CA VAL A 610 -2.30 -31.93 11.11
C VAL A 610 -1.26 -31.75 12.21
N LEU A 611 -1.50 -32.35 13.40
CA LEU A 611 -0.59 -32.29 14.54
C LEU A 611 0.07 -33.66 14.77
N TRP A 612 1.40 -33.66 14.86
CA TRP A 612 2.22 -34.87 14.91
C TRP A 612 3.11 -34.88 16.12
N LEU A 613 3.12 -35.95 16.89
CA LEU A 613 4.14 -36.23 17.88
C LEU A 613 5.38 -36.77 17.14
N LEU A 614 6.52 -36.14 17.36
CA LEU A 614 7.80 -36.48 16.71
C LEU A 614 8.43 -37.74 17.32
N PRO A 615 9.06 -38.62 16.51
CA PRO A 615 9.61 -39.88 16.99
C PRO A 615 10.80 -39.65 17.92
N GLY A 616 10.84 -40.43 19.03
CA GLY A 616 11.93 -40.34 20.02
C GLY A 616 11.93 -39.06 20.85
N ALA A 617 10.86 -38.28 20.81
CA ALA A 617 10.70 -37.16 21.72
C ALA A 617 10.61 -37.70 23.17
N PRO A 618 11.42 -37.19 24.11
CA PRO A 618 11.34 -37.64 25.50
C PRO A 618 9.97 -37.33 26.08
N ALA A 619 9.51 -38.21 26.97
CA ALA A 619 8.17 -38.14 27.58
C ALA A 619 7.93 -36.84 28.36
#